data_bf2e11f2ede184220f99f4a32f2beec4
#
_entry.id   bf2e11f2ede184220f99f4a32f2beec4
#
_cell.length_a   1.000
_cell.length_b   1.000
_cell.length_c   1.000
_cell.angle_alpha   90.00
_cell.angle_beta   90.00
_cell.angle_gamma   90.00
#
_symmetry.space_group_name_H-M   'P 1'
#
loop_
_entity.id
_entity.type
_entity.pdbx_description
1 polymer ?
#
loop_
_entity_poly.entity_id
_entity_poly.type
_entity_poly.pdbx_seq_one_letter_code
_entity_poly.pdbx_strand_id
1 'polypeptide(L)'
;MKRVFRLTMIALPVMMLCIFSSCGDSWQNDGKNHFEAKEVYRTPKRPAGQTNVLELRAEPLDTVRIAIIGLGMRGQEAVRRLSYISHAKIVALADVVIANVERAQKNLVEMGRPEAGKYYETDSWKQICEREDVDLVYVCTHW
;
A
#
# COMPACT_ATOMS: atom_id res chain seq x y z
N MET A 1 70.81 3.56 7.80
CA MET A 1 69.41 3.68 8.18
C MET A 1 68.75 4.92 7.59
N LYS A 2 68.72 5.16 6.26
CA LYS A 2 68.12 6.35 5.63
C LYS A 2 67.41 6.04 4.31
N ARG A 3 67.02 4.81 4.06
CA ARG A 3 66.34 4.46 2.76
C ARG A 3 64.95 3.85 2.89
N VAL A 4 64.37 3.69 4.09
CA VAL A 4 63.08 3.07 4.29
C VAL A 4 61.92 4.10 4.39
N PHE A 5 62.26 5.38 4.59
CA PHE A 5 61.22 6.42 4.86
C PHE A 5 60.66 7.13 3.61
N ARG A 6 61.14 6.78 2.40
CA ARG A 6 60.68 7.43 1.18
C ARG A 6 59.66 6.67 0.36
N LEU A 7 59.36 5.41 0.71
CA LEU A 7 58.40 4.60 -0.08
C LEU A 7 56.97 4.62 0.46
N THR A 8 56.79 5.09 1.69
CA THR A 8 55.46 5.13 2.31
C THR A 8 54.62 6.35 2.03
N MET A 9 55.27 7.44 1.53
CA MET A 9 54.56 8.69 1.23
C MET A 9 53.94 8.76 -0.18
N ILE A 10 54.27 7.84 -1.05
CA ILE A 10 53.74 7.84 -2.45
C ILE A 10 52.50 6.92 -2.58
N ALA A 11 52.33 6.00 -1.65
CA ALA A 11 51.19 5.05 -1.69
C ALA A 11 49.87 5.65 -1.14
N LEU A 12 49.92 6.63 -0.24
CA LEU A 12 48.72 7.19 0.36
C LEU A 12 47.84 8.04 -0.61
N PRO A 13 48.41 8.87 -1.51
CA PRO A 13 47.56 9.67 -2.39
C PRO A 13 46.91 8.84 -3.52
N VAL A 14 47.48 7.68 -3.89
CA VAL A 14 46.91 6.83 -4.93
C VAL A 14 45.71 6.03 -4.40
N MET A 15 45.70 5.66 -3.13
CA MET A 15 44.60 4.94 -2.50
C MET A 15 43.38 5.85 -2.20
N MET A 16 43.62 7.14 -2.05
CA MET A 16 42.53 8.11 -1.79
C MET A 16 41.82 8.55 -3.09
N LEU A 17 42.42 8.36 -4.26
CA LEU A 17 41.78 8.66 -5.54
C LEU A 17 40.80 7.57 -6.02
N CYS A 18 40.89 6.36 -5.48
CA CYS A 18 39.99 5.26 -5.87
C CYS A 18 38.64 5.27 -5.10
N ILE A 19 38.49 6.09 -4.05
CA ILE A 19 37.27 6.09 -3.23
C ILE A 19 36.19 7.04 -3.80
N PHE A 20 36.56 7.97 -4.68
CA PHE A 20 35.60 8.89 -5.30
C PHE A 20 35.15 8.51 -6.70
N SER A 21 35.55 7.32 -7.21
CA SER A 21 35.21 6.90 -8.58
C SER A 21 34.02 5.93 -8.64
N SER A 22 33.26 5.77 -7.57
CA SER A 22 32.17 4.79 -7.51
C SER A 22 30.78 5.42 -7.29
N CYS A 23 30.58 6.66 -7.69
CA CYS A 23 29.26 7.26 -7.80
C CYS A 23 29.19 8.20 -9.00
N GLY A 24 29.43 7.64 -10.15
CA GLY A 24 29.12 8.26 -11.42
C GLY A 24 28.20 7.33 -12.16
N ASP A 25 26.98 7.16 -11.70
CA ASP A 25 25.93 6.59 -12.52
C ASP A 25 25.68 7.57 -13.65
N SER A 26 26.42 7.35 -14.73
CA SER A 26 25.99 7.85 -16.02
C SER A 26 24.69 7.11 -16.39
N TRP A 27 23.59 7.63 -15.93
CA TRP A 27 22.33 7.44 -16.61
C TRP A 27 22.49 8.07 -17.98
N GLN A 28 23.18 7.35 -18.88
CA GLN A 28 23.13 7.66 -20.29
C GLN A 28 21.72 7.32 -20.72
N ASN A 29 20.89 8.35 -20.75
CA ASN A 29 19.62 8.32 -21.45
C ASN A 29 19.95 8.09 -22.91
N ASP A 30 19.87 6.83 -23.37
CA ASP A 30 20.17 6.42 -24.74
C ASP A 30 19.12 6.92 -25.76
N GLY A 31 18.24 7.81 -25.33
CA GLY A 31 17.22 8.43 -26.16
C GLY A 31 16.13 7.48 -26.66
N LYS A 32 16.20 6.18 -26.30
CA LYS A 32 15.25 5.17 -26.80
C LYS A 32 14.05 4.93 -25.89
N ASN A 33 14.13 5.38 -24.64
CA ASN A 33 13.03 5.31 -23.68
C ASN A 33 12.58 6.73 -23.29
N HIS A 34 12.37 7.58 -24.28
CA HIS A 34 11.67 8.83 -24.00
C HIS A 34 10.22 8.49 -23.73
N PHE A 35 9.93 8.25 -22.47
CA PHE A 35 8.58 8.14 -21.98
C PHE A 35 7.95 9.51 -22.11
N GLU A 36 7.19 9.74 -23.17
CA GLU A 36 6.41 10.96 -23.26
C GLU A 36 5.34 10.92 -22.17
N ALA A 37 5.61 11.59 -21.06
CA ALA A 37 4.68 11.74 -19.95
C ALA A 37 3.27 12.14 -20.41
N LYS A 38 3.17 12.78 -21.55
CA LYS A 38 1.93 13.18 -22.19
C LYS A 38 1.04 12.00 -22.64
N GLU A 39 1.60 10.82 -22.90
CA GLU A 39 0.79 9.63 -23.24
C GLU A 39 0.28 8.89 -21.99
N VAL A 40 1.06 8.89 -20.92
CA VAL A 40 0.71 8.20 -19.67
C VAL A 40 -0.41 8.93 -18.93
N TYR A 41 -0.44 10.25 -19.04
CA TYR A 41 -1.43 11.08 -18.35
C TYR A 41 -2.58 11.53 -19.28
N ARG A 42 -2.86 10.81 -20.35
CA ARG A 42 -4.10 11.00 -21.10
C ARG A 42 -5.26 10.70 -20.18
N THR A 43 -5.75 11.74 -19.53
CA THR A 43 -7.01 11.64 -18.80
C THR A 43 -8.10 11.26 -19.79
N PRO A 44 -8.73 10.09 -19.68
CA PRO A 44 -9.80 9.73 -20.59
C PRO A 44 -10.87 10.82 -20.56
N LYS A 45 -11.41 11.17 -21.72
CA LYS A 45 -12.52 12.13 -21.79
C LYS A 45 -13.67 11.57 -20.94
N ARG A 46 -14.05 12.31 -19.92
CA ARG A 46 -15.19 11.92 -19.09
C ARG A 46 -16.47 11.95 -19.94
N PRO A 47 -17.35 10.97 -19.80
CA PRO A 47 -18.67 11.03 -20.40
C PRO A 47 -19.39 12.34 -20.04
N ALA A 48 -20.20 12.86 -20.95
CA ALA A 48 -21.02 14.04 -20.65
C ALA A 48 -21.98 13.73 -19.49
N GLY A 49 -22.15 14.70 -18.59
CA GLY A 49 -23.05 14.57 -17.45
C GLY A 49 -22.42 13.97 -16.16
N GLN A 50 -21.12 13.68 -16.16
CA GLN A 50 -20.46 13.29 -14.91
C GLN A 50 -20.31 14.49 -13.97
N THR A 51 -20.76 14.31 -12.74
CA THR A 51 -20.58 15.29 -11.66
C THR A 51 -19.13 15.26 -11.16
N ASN A 52 -18.56 16.42 -10.88
CA ASN A 52 -17.26 16.50 -10.23
C ASN A 52 -17.41 16.03 -8.77
N VAL A 53 -16.67 14.99 -8.39
CA VAL A 53 -16.73 14.41 -7.04
C VAL A 53 -15.79 15.08 -6.03
N LEU A 54 -14.99 16.07 -6.44
CA LEU A 54 -14.06 16.78 -5.54
C LEU A 54 -14.76 17.52 -4.40
N GLU A 55 -16.02 17.90 -4.60
CA GLU A 55 -16.84 18.58 -3.59
C GLU A 55 -17.90 17.67 -2.98
N LEU A 56 -17.87 16.37 -3.31
CA LEU A 56 -18.79 15.41 -2.73
C LEU A 56 -18.51 15.31 -1.22
N ARG A 57 -19.53 15.61 -0.43
CA ARG A 57 -19.50 15.53 1.02
C ARG A 57 -20.69 14.69 1.48
N ALA A 58 -20.46 13.93 2.53
CA ALA A 58 -21.53 13.23 3.25
C ALA A 58 -21.62 13.81 4.66
N GLU A 59 -22.78 13.70 5.27
CA GLU A 59 -22.93 14.02 6.69
C GLU A 59 -22.01 13.11 7.53
N PRO A 60 -21.43 13.64 8.61
CA PRO A 60 -20.57 12.83 9.49
C PRO A 60 -21.33 11.62 10.05
N LEU A 61 -20.68 10.47 10.06
CA LEU A 61 -21.19 9.25 10.68
C LEU A 61 -20.62 9.12 12.09
N ASP A 62 -21.46 8.78 13.07
CA ASP A 62 -21.00 8.49 14.43
C ASP A 62 -20.06 7.28 14.48
N THR A 63 -20.31 6.30 13.62
CA THR A 63 -19.47 5.11 13.48
C THR A 63 -19.41 4.70 12.02
N VAL A 64 -18.20 4.56 11.49
CA VAL A 64 -17.97 4.07 10.12
C VAL A 64 -17.91 2.54 10.15
N ARG A 65 -18.80 1.89 9.42
CA ARG A 65 -18.88 0.43 9.29
C ARG A 65 -18.07 -0.02 8.10
N ILE A 66 -17.02 -0.80 8.37
CA ILE A 66 -15.96 -1.09 7.40
C ILE A 66 -15.99 -2.55 7.00
N ALA A 67 -15.95 -2.82 5.70
CA ALA A 67 -15.65 -4.12 5.13
C ALA A 67 -14.20 -4.17 4.66
N ILE A 68 -13.48 -5.26 4.91
CA ILE A 68 -12.09 -5.43 4.47
C ILE A 68 -12.03 -6.59 3.48
N ILE A 69 -11.53 -6.32 2.28
CA ILE A 69 -11.37 -7.30 1.19
C ILE A 69 -9.88 -7.52 0.94
N GLY A 70 -9.44 -8.78 1.03
CA GLY A 70 -8.04 -9.16 0.98
C GLY A 70 -7.39 -9.13 2.35
N LEU A 71 -7.23 -10.31 2.96
CA LEU A 71 -6.74 -10.47 4.33
C LEU A 71 -5.36 -11.15 4.38
N GLY A 72 -4.54 -10.88 3.37
CA GLY A 72 -3.12 -11.17 3.39
C GLY A 72 -2.39 -10.33 4.46
N MET A 73 -1.08 -10.18 4.33
CA MET A 73 -0.27 -9.43 5.29
C MET A 73 -0.80 -8.00 5.55
N ARG A 74 -1.16 -7.28 4.48
CA ARG A 74 -1.69 -5.90 4.57
C ARG A 74 -3.08 -5.85 5.19
N GLY A 75 -3.96 -6.79 4.83
CA GLY A 75 -5.30 -6.85 5.38
C GLY A 75 -5.33 -7.20 6.86
N GLN A 76 -4.49 -8.14 7.32
CA GLN A 76 -4.35 -8.44 8.74
C GLN A 76 -3.91 -7.20 9.54
N GLU A 77 -2.96 -6.44 9.00
CA GLU A 77 -2.51 -5.21 9.62
C GLU A 77 -3.58 -4.12 9.60
N ALA A 78 -4.39 -4.04 8.54
CA ALA A 78 -5.52 -3.13 8.48
C ALA A 78 -6.58 -3.45 9.56
N VAL A 79 -6.92 -4.74 9.74
CA VAL A 79 -7.81 -5.18 10.83
C VAL A 79 -7.28 -4.70 12.18
N ARG A 80 -6.00 -4.92 12.44
CA ARG A 80 -5.37 -4.52 13.70
C ARG A 80 -5.44 -2.99 13.91
N ARG A 81 -5.06 -2.19 12.93
CA ARG A 81 -5.04 -0.72 13.04
C ARG A 81 -6.43 -0.13 13.19
N LEU A 82 -7.38 -0.58 12.38
CA LEU A 82 -8.75 -0.07 12.42
C LEU A 82 -9.44 -0.43 13.73
N SER A 83 -9.04 -1.54 14.36
CA SER A 83 -9.56 -1.94 15.66
C SER A 83 -9.18 -0.98 16.81
N TYR A 84 -8.17 -0.13 16.65
CA TYR A 84 -7.84 0.91 17.64
C TYR A 84 -8.67 2.19 17.49
N ILE A 85 -9.39 2.34 16.39
CA ILE A 85 -10.18 3.56 16.13
C ILE A 85 -11.54 3.42 16.79
N SER A 86 -11.90 4.34 17.69
CA SER A 86 -13.12 4.28 18.48
C SER A 86 -14.41 4.36 17.65
N HIS A 87 -14.39 5.12 16.57
CA HIS A 87 -15.54 5.31 15.67
C HIS A 87 -15.44 4.47 14.38
N ALA A 88 -14.69 3.37 14.42
CA ALA A 88 -14.62 2.40 13.33
C ALA A 88 -15.11 1.03 13.83
N LYS A 89 -15.95 0.38 13.03
CA LYS A 89 -16.45 -0.96 13.27
C LYS A 89 -16.24 -1.82 12.03
N ILE A 90 -15.47 -2.89 12.17
CA ILE A 90 -15.30 -3.86 11.09
C ILE A 90 -16.53 -4.77 11.08
N VAL A 91 -17.28 -4.80 9.99
CA VAL A 91 -18.53 -5.53 9.83
C VAL A 91 -18.45 -6.67 8.83
N ALA A 92 -17.43 -6.71 7.98
CA ALA A 92 -17.20 -7.81 7.04
C ALA A 92 -15.71 -8.03 6.79
N LEU A 93 -15.34 -9.30 6.64
CA LEU A 93 -13.99 -9.78 6.36
C LEU A 93 -14.06 -10.74 5.15
N ALA A 94 -13.34 -10.45 4.08
CA ALA A 94 -13.35 -11.24 2.86
C ALA A 94 -11.95 -11.58 2.36
N ASP A 95 -11.73 -12.85 2.07
CA ASP A 95 -10.53 -13.35 1.39
C ASP A 95 -10.85 -14.72 0.78
N VAL A 96 -10.27 -15.04 -0.37
CA VAL A 96 -10.41 -16.35 -1.00
C VAL A 96 -9.68 -17.45 -0.22
N VAL A 97 -8.75 -17.08 0.65
CA VAL A 97 -8.05 -18.00 1.54
C VAL A 97 -8.74 -18.02 2.90
N ILE A 98 -9.47 -19.10 3.17
CA ILE A 98 -10.25 -19.28 4.41
C ILE A 98 -9.42 -19.00 5.67
N ALA A 99 -8.19 -19.52 5.72
CA ALA A 99 -7.29 -19.32 6.88
C ALA A 99 -6.98 -17.83 7.16
N ASN A 100 -7.00 -16.98 6.14
CA ASN A 100 -6.80 -15.55 6.31
C ASN A 100 -7.99 -14.89 7.01
N VAL A 101 -9.22 -15.28 6.61
CA VAL A 101 -10.45 -14.77 7.22
C VAL A 101 -10.55 -15.20 8.68
N GLU A 102 -10.30 -16.48 8.96
CA GLU A 102 -10.36 -17.02 10.33
C GLU A 102 -9.31 -16.36 11.24
N ARG A 103 -8.10 -16.13 10.74
CA ARG A 103 -7.06 -15.41 11.50
C ARG A 103 -7.46 -13.96 11.76
N ALA A 104 -8.02 -13.27 10.78
CA ALA A 104 -8.49 -11.90 10.93
C ALA A 104 -9.64 -11.80 11.95
N GLN A 105 -10.59 -12.73 11.88
CA GLN A 105 -11.68 -12.82 12.83
C GLN A 105 -11.20 -13.07 14.25
N LYS A 106 -10.25 -14.00 14.43
CA LYS A 106 -9.64 -14.28 15.73
C LYS A 106 -8.98 -13.03 16.30
N ASN A 107 -8.15 -12.34 15.51
CA ASN A 107 -7.49 -11.11 15.93
C ASN A 107 -8.49 -10.04 16.34
N LEU A 108 -9.59 -9.90 15.59
CA LEU A 108 -10.65 -8.93 15.89
C LEU A 108 -11.29 -9.19 17.26
N VAL A 109 -11.63 -10.45 17.55
CA VAL A 109 -12.22 -10.87 18.82
C VAL A 109 -11.22 -10.73 19.97
N GLU A 110 -9.96 -11.12 19.78
CA GLU A 110 -8.90 -10.95 20.79
C GLU A 110 -8.66 -9.47 21.16
N MET A 111 -8.93 -8.57 20.26
CA MET A 111 -8.90 -7.11 20.51
C MET A 111 -10.21 -6.58 21.15
N GLY A 112 -11.11 -7.45 21.56
CA GLY A 112 -12.38 -7.08 22.20
C GLY A 112 -13.39 -6.44 21.24
N ARG A 113 -13.25 -6.66 19.95
CA ARG A 113 -14.18 -6.14 18.94
C ARG A 113 -15.25 -7.18 18.61
N PRO A 114 -16.46 -6.76 18.18
CA PRO A 114 -17.49 -7.68 17.74
C PRO A 114 -17.04 -8.51 16.55
N GLU A 115 -17.61 -9.71 16.42
CA GLU A 115 -17.43 -10.53 15.25
C GLU A 115 -17.94 -9.83 14.00
N ALA A 116 -17.23 -10.06 12.86
CA ALA A 116 -17.61 -9.57 11.55
C ALA A 116 -18.18 -10.71 10.69
N GLY A 117 -18.97 -10.38 9.67
CA GLY A 117 -19.39 -11.33 8.66
C GLY A 117 -18.19 -11.88 7.88
N LYS A 118 -18.15 -13.19 7.64
CA LYS A 118 -17.05 -13.88 6.97
C LYS A 118 -17.43 -14.26 5.54
N TYR A 119 -16.57 -13.97 4.58
CA TYR A 119 -16.78 -14.20 3.16
C TYR A 119 -15.54 -14.84 2.55
N TYR A 120 -15.74 -15.93 1.78
CA TYR A 120 -14.64 -16.78 1.32
C TYR A 120 -14.58 -16.93 -0.21
N GLU A 121 -15.60 -16.45 -0.94
CA GLU A 121 -15.71 -16.65 -2.37
C GLU A 121 -15.08 -15.51 -3.17
N THR A 122 -14.66 -15.78 -4.39
CA THR A 122 -13.98 -14.81 -5.26
C THR A 122 -14.85 -13.59 -5.57
N ASP A 123 -16.16 -13.73 -5.61
CA ASP A 123 -17.11 -12.66 -5.90
C ASP A 123 -17.87 -12.14 -4.67
N SER A 124 -17.44 -12.54 -3.46
CA SER A 124 -17.98 -12.05 -2.19
C SER A 124 -18.02 -10.52 -2.08
N TRP A 125 -17.12 -9.84 -2.81
CA TRP A 125 -17.10 -8.38 -2.85
C TRP A 125 -18.42 -7.78 -3.36
N LYS A 126 -19.15 -8.46 -4.25
CA LYS A 126 -20.46 -8.03 -4.75
C LYS A 126 -21.47 -8.00 -3.61
N GLN A 127 -21.56 -9.11 -2.88
CA GLN A 127 -22.46 -9.23 -1.71
C GLN A 127 -22.13 -8.18 -0.65
N ILE A 128 -20.83 -7.89 -0.43
CA ILE A 128 -20.39 -6.87 0.52
C ILE A 128 -20.80 -5.47 0.09
N CYS A 129 -20.66 -5.15 -1.21
CA CYS A 129 -21.04 -3.84 -1.76
C CYS A 129 -22.57 -3.61 -1.77
N GLU A 130 -23.37 -4.67 -1.72
CA GLU A 130 -24.84 -4.60 -1.65
C GLU A 130 -25.37 -4.48 -0.22
N ARG A 131 -24.50 -4.58 0.80
CA ARG A 131 -24.90 -4.48 2.21
C ARG A 131 -25.18 -3.04 2.60
N GLU A 132 -26.35 -2.81 3.19
CA GLU A 132 -26.75 -1.50 3.73
C GLU A 132 -26.00 -1.12 5.02
N ASP A 133 -25.36 -2.08 5.68
CA ASP A 133 -24.58 -1.87 6.90
C ASP A 133 -23.07 -1.77 6.64
N VAL A 134 -22.66 -1.45 5.41
CA VAL A 134 -21.29 -1.16 5.01
C VAL A 134 -21.20 0.27 4.48
N ASP A 135 -20.45 1.12 5.18
CA ASP A 135 -20.23 2.50 4.78
C ASP A 135 -18.93 2.67 3.98
N LEU A 136 -17.93 1.81 4.23
CA LEU A 136 -16.61 1.86 3.61
C LEU A 136 -16.11 0.46 3.27
N VAL A 137 -15.63 0.30 2.05
CA VAL A 137 -14.91 -0.91 1.61
C VAL A 137 -13.42 -0.61 1.53
N TYR A 138 -12.63 -1.34 2.32
CA TYR A 138 -11.17 -1.22 2.35
C TYR A 138 -10.53 -2.39 1.61
N VAL A 139 -9.92 -2.14 0.45
CA VAL A 139 -9.38 -3.18 -0.43
C VAL A 139 -7.87 -3.30 -0.22
N CYS A 140 -7.44 -4.51 0.16
CA CYS A 140 -6.04 -4.87 0.41
C CYS A 140 -5.54 -6.01 -0.51
N THR A 141 -6.21 -6.25 -1.63
CA THR A 141 -5.77 -7.22 -2.62
C THR A 141 -4.53 -6.71 -3.35
N HIS A 142 -3.73 -7.63 -3.90
CA HIS A 142 -2.69 -7.27 -4.88
C HIS A 142 -3.34 -7.14 -6.27
N TRP A 143 -2.69 -6.42 -7.13
CA TRP A 143 -3.06 -6.29 -8.55
C TRP A 143 -2.66 -7.51 -9.37
#